data_3e041fd86e333d4a0aaecb829636bd44
#
_entry.id   3e041fd86e333d4a0aaecb829636bd44
#
_cell.length_a   1.000
_cell.length_b   1.000
_cell.length_c   1.000
_cell.angle_alpha   90.00
_cell.angle_beta   90.00
_cell.angle_gamma   90.00
#
_symmetry.space_group_name_H-M   'P 1'
#
loop_
_entity.id
_entity.type
_entity.pdbx_description
1 polymer ?
#
loop_
_entity_poly.entity_id
_entity_poly.type
_entity_poly.pdbx_seq_one_letter_code
_entity_poly.pdbx_strand_id
1 'polypeptide(L)'
;NNLSITPKKIFVDGEGLDKVTIPNEGVIGGDNLIDCIKAASIIAKVTRDKLMIDYSSIFPEYDFQNNKGYGTQKHLAALKEYKSTPLHRNSFKPVKENKSSLKWIIENNKTNWLAKKLVGLYLNDNEHKILAMDYFDLKTNIIIDIISLLNKKVVFTEVFSNHSKNVKPNKNCFKDILLSSNKKNFEEVKNEFFPKFDYQIDRIYIKITNGPPEISRMESNYI
;
A
#
# COMPACT_ATOMS: atom_id res chain seq x y z
N ASN A 1 -7.53 -17.20 16.67
CA ASN A 1 -7.12 -17.27 18.09
C ASN A 1 -5.60 -17.26 18.20
N ASN A 2 -5.01 -16.06 18.30
CA ASN A 2 -3.56 -15.88 18.43
C ASN A 2 -3.16 -15.54 19.89
N LEU A 3 -4.08 -15.74 20.85
CA LEU A 3 -3.79 -15.49 22.25
C LEU A 3 -3.14 -16.74 22.86
N SER A 4 -2.06 -16.55 23.60
CA SER A 4 -1.37 -17.62 24.35
C SER A 4 -2.21 -18.14 25.53
N ILE A 5 -3.18 -17.36 25.99
CA ILE A 5 -4.10 -17.69 27.09
C ILE A 5 -5.54 -17.45 26.64
N THR A 6 -6.41 -18.42 26.86
CA THR A 6 -7.84 -18.25 26.59
C THR A 6 -8.47 -17.34 27.64
N PRO A 7 -9.06 -16.19 27.26
CA PRO A 7 -9.70 -15.29 28.21
C PRO A 7 -10.96 -15.92 28.80
N LYS A 8 -11.23 -15.62 30.06
CA LYS A 8 -12.48 -16.09 30.74
C LYS A 8 -13.70 -15.28 30.29
N LYS A 9 -13.51 -14.00 29.91
CA LYS A 9 -14.57 -13.10 29.45
C LYS A 9 -13.97 -12.04 28.52
N ILE A 10 -14.75 -11.60 27.55
CA ILE A 10 -14.40 -10.53 26.61
C ILE A 10 -15.34 -9.35 26.86
N PHE A 11 -14.79 -8.15 26.94
CA PHE A 11 -15.56 -6.90 26.90
C PHE A 11 -15.39 -6.23 25.55
N VAL A 12 -16.49 -5.75 24.99
CA VAL A 12 -16.53 -5.14 23.64
C VAL A 12 -17.09 -3.74 23.76
N ASP A 13 -16.42 -2.78 23.14
CA ASP A 13 -16.99 -1.42 22.99
C ASP A 13 -18.15 -1.47 21.99
N GLY A 14 -19.35 -1.10 22.44
CA GLY A 14 -20.58 -1.22 21.67
C GLY A 14 -21.36 -2.50 21.95
N GLU A 15 -21.81 -3.20 20.89
CA GLU A 15 -22.60 -4.42 21.02
C GLU A 15 -21.73 -5.67 21.21
N GLY A 16 -22.27 -6.67 21.88
CA GLY A 16 -21.62 -7.97 22.08
C GLY A 16 -21.46 -8.75 20.77
N LEU A 17 -20.69 -9.83 20.82
CA LEU A 17 -20.35 -10.67 19.66
C LEU A 17 -21.19 -11.94 19.62
N ASP A 18 -22.06 -12.09 18.61
CA ASP A 18 -22.99 -13.25 18.51
C ASP A 18 -22.31 -14.57 18.12
N LYS A 19 -21.10 -14.51 17.52
CA LYS A 19 -20.44 -15.70 16.94
C LYS A 19 -19.18 -16.15 17.70
N VAL A 20 -19.04 -15.74 18.95
CA VAL A 20 -17.89 -16.08 19.80
C VAL A 20 -18.32 -16.98 20.93
N THR A 21 -17.65 -18.13 21.09
CA THR A 21 -17.96 -19.12 22.13
C THR A 21 -17.54 -18.69 23.52
N ILE A 22 -16.62 -17.75 23.65
CA ILE A 22 -16.19 -17.20 24.94
C ILE A 22 -17.26 -16.22 25.44
N PRO A 23 -17.64 -16.26 26.73
CA PRO A 23 -18.55 -15.28 27.30
C PRO A 23 -18.12 -13.86 26.99
N ASN A 24 -19.01 -13.06 26.40
CA ASN A 24 -18.71 -11.70 26.05
C ASN A 24 -19.83 -10.75 26.45
N GLU A 25 -19.49 -9.49 26.68
CA GLU A 25 -20.40 -8.43 27.07
C GLU A 25 -20.10 -7.17 26.26
N GLY A 26 -21.13 -6.64 25.60
CA GLY A 26 -21.09 -5.34 24.93
C GLY A 26 -21.35 -4.22 25.91
N VAL A 27 -20.53 -3.18 25.88
CA VAL A 27 -20.68 -1.99 26.74
C VAL A 27 -20.64 -0.75 25.85
N ILE A 28 -21.77 -0.06 25.73
CA ILE A 28 -21.87 1.17 24.95
C ILE A 28 -21.03 2.26 25.62
N GLY A 29 -20.07 2.84 24.88
CA GLY A 29 -19.11 3.81 25.43
C GLY A 29 -18.14 3.18 26.44
N GLY A 30 -17.85 1.89 26.26
CA GLY A 30 -17.01 1.09 27.14
C GLY A 30 -15.58 1.62 27.27
N ASP A 31 -15.09 2.32 26.25
CA ASP A 31 -13.80 3.02 26.24
C ASP A 31 -13.70 4.14 27.31
N ASN A 32 -14.82 4.66 27.79
CA ASN A 32 -14.88 5.60 28.90
C ASN A 32 -15.17 4.94 30.27
N LEU A 33 -15.74 3.74 30.28
CA LEU A 33 -16.28 3.10 31.47
C LEU A 33 -15.38 1.97 32.00
N ILE A 34 -14.70 1.23 31.13
CA ILE A 34 -13.96 0.00 31.48
C ILE A 34 -12.50 0.12 31.05
N ASP A 35 -11.56 0.03 31.99
CA ASP A 35 -10.13 0.26 31.74
C ASP A 35 -9.53 -0.70 30.70
N CYS A 36 -9.93 -1.96 30.66
CA CYS A 36 -9.42 -2.89 29.64
C CYS A 36 -9.93 -2.53 28.22
N ILE A 37 -11.15 -2.02 28.08
CA ILE A 37 -11.64 -1.51 26.78
C ILE A 37 -10.87 -0.22 26.41
N LYS A 38 -10.67 0.68 27.36
CA LYS A 38 -9.89 1.91 27.16
C LYS A 38 -8.48 1.58 26.66
N ALA A 39 -7.78 0.66 27.32
CA ALA A 39 -6.45 0.22 26.91
C ALA A 39 -6.46 -0.39 25.49
N ALA A 40 -7.42 -1.26 25.19
CA ALA A 40 -7.57 -1.87 23.87
C ALA A 40 -7.84 -0.82 22.77
N SER A 41 -8.69 0.17 23.05
CA SER A 41 -9.02 1.27 22.13
C SER A 41 -7.80 2.13 21.80
N ILE A 42 -6.95 2.43 22.80
CA ILE A 42 -5.70 3.18 22.60
C ILE A 42 -4.76 2.38 21.68
N ILE A 43 -4.56 1.08 21.96
CA ILE A 43 -3.70 0.22 21.15
C ILE A 43 -4.23 0.14 19.71
N ALA A 44 -5.52 -0.10 19.54
CA ALA A 44 -6.15 -0.18 18.22
C ALA A 44 -5.99 1.15 17.44
N LYS A 45 -6.21 2.29 18.09
CA LYS A 45 -6.03 3.61 17.48
C LYS A 45 -4.59 3.85 17.05
N VAL A 46 -3.62 3.64 17.94
CA VAL A 46 -2.20 3.87 17.63
C VAL A 46 -1.73 2.95 16.50
N THR A 47 -2.14 1.69 16.51
CA THR A 47 -1.82 0.73 15.45
C THR A 47 -2.41 1.18 14.12
N ARG A 48 -3.70 1.57 14.11
CA ARG A 48 -4.36 2.07 12.89
C ARG A 48 -3.70 3.34 12.37
N ASP A 49 -3.38 4.29 13.24
CA ASP A 49 -2.75 5.55 12.85
C ASP A 49 -1.36 5.32 12.22
N LYS A 50 -0.58 4.36 12.74
CA LYS A 50 0.69 3.92 12.13
C LYS A 50 0.48 3.35 10.74
N LEU A 51 -0.46 2.40 10.58
CA LEU A 51 -0.80 1.83 9.27
C LEU A 51 -1.21 2.91 8.26
N MET A 52 -1.99 3.91 8.67
CA MET A 52 -2.38 5.01 7.78
C MET A 52 -1.19 5.89 7.38
N ILE A 53 -0.21 6.07 8.27
CA ILE A 53 1.04 6.77 7.93
C ILE A 53 1.85 5.96 6.92
N ASP A 54 1.99 4.65 7.10
CA ASP A 54 2.71 3.78 6.17
C ASP A 54 2.03 3.79 4.79
N TYR A 55 0.71 3.68 4.73
CA TYR A 55 -0.05 3.77 3.48
C TYR A 55 -0.03 5.17 2.85
N SER A 56 0.29 6.24 3.60
CA SER A 56 0.38 7.58 3.03
C SER A 56 1.50 7.72 1.99
N SER A 57 2.57 6.95 2.13
CA SER A 57 3.65 6.90 1.13
C SER A 57 3.20 6.25 -0.18
N ILE A 58 2.25 5.28 -0.10
CA ILE A 58 1.70 4.61 -1.29
C ILE A 58 0.59 5.45 -1.93
N PHE A 59 -0.23 6.10 -1.11
CA PHE A 59 -1.41 6.87 -1.53
C PHE A 59 -1.34 8.33 -1.05
N PRO A 60 -0.36 9.12 -1.49
CA PRO A 60 -0.19 10.50 -1.04
C PRO A 60 -1.40 11.38 -1.40
N GLU A 61 -2.16 11.00 -2.45
CA GLU A 61 -3.32 11.75 -2.94
C GLU A 61 -4.44 11.86 -1.88
N TYR A 62 -4.58 10.85 -1.01
CA TYR A 62 -5.65 10.79 0.01
C TYR A 62 -5.28 11.47 1.33
N ASP A 63 -4.04 11.97 1.48
CA ASP A 63 -3.58 12.68 2.69
C ASP A 63 -3.70 11.87 3.99
N PHE A 64 -3.51 10.54 3.90
CA PHE A 64 -3.64 9.63 5.06
C PHE A 64 -2.70 9.98 6.21
N GLN A 65 -1.57 10.61 5.92
CA GLN A 65 -0.64 11.08 6.93
C GLN A 65 -1.30 12.06 7.92
N ASN A 66 -2.18 12.92 7.45
CA ASN A 66 -2.84 13.92 8.27
C ASN A 66 -4.21 13.45 8.76
N ASN A 67 -5.05 12.90 7.89
CA ASN A 67 -6.43 12.57 8.21
C ASN A 67 -6.62 11.18 8.81
N LYS A 68 -5.61 10.29 8.80
CA LYS A 68 -5.69 8.90 9.29
C LYS A 68 -6.89 8.12 8.76
N GLY A 69 -7.36 8.46 7.53
CA GLY A 69 -8.53 7.85 6.91
C GLY A 69 -9.88 8.42 7.38
N TYR A 70 -9.88 9.50 8.15
CA TYR A 70 -11.11 10.22 8.46
C TYR A 70 -11.59 11.06 7.26
N GLY A 71 -12.91 11.26 7.16
CA GLY A 71 -13.56 11.94 6.02
C GLY A 71 -13.38 13.47 6.03
N THR A 72 -12.17 13.96 6.03
CA THR A 72 -11.87 15.38 5.85
C THR A 72 -12.25 15.85 4.44
N GLN A 73 -12.42 17.15 4.23
CA GLN A 73 -12.75 17.70 2.90
C GLN A 73 -11.71 17.26 1.85
N LYS A 74 -10.42 17.28 2.19
CA LYS A 74 -9.32 16.88 1.31
C LYS A 74 -9.41 15.40 0.94
N HIS A 75 -9.68 14.52 1.93
CA HIS A 75 -9.86 13.09 1.69
C HIS A 75 -11.10 12.81 0.81
N LEU A 76 -12.22 13.49 1.06
CA LEU A 76 -13.43 13.34 0.26
C LEU A 76 -13.24 13.84 -1.19
N ALA A 77 -12.49 14.93 -1.39
CA ALA A 77 -12.12 15.40 -2.71
C ALA A 77 -11.26 14.38 -3.47
N ALA A 78 -10.21 13.85 -2.81
CA ALA A 78 -9.37 12.80 -3.39
C ALA A 78 -10.18 11.54 -3.73
N LEU A 79 -11.14 11.15 -2.87
CA LEU A 79 -12.02 10.02 -3.14
C LEU A 79 -12.90 10.21 -4.37
N LYS A 80 -13.37 11.44 -4.65
CA LYS A 80 -14.10 11.77 -5.88
C LYS A 80 -13.21 11.66 -7.11
N GLU A 81 -11.99 12.14 -7.03
CA GLU A 81 -11.03 12.21 -8.14
C GLU A 81 -10.40 10.85 -8.47
N TYR A 82 -9.89 10.14 -7.45
CA TYR A 82 -9.13 8.90 -7.62
C TYR A 82 -9.95 7.63 -7.37
N LYS A 83 -11.20 7.76 -6.90
CA LYS A 83 -12.10 6.68 -6.51
C LYS A 83 -11.62 5.92 -5.27
N SER A 84 -12.32 4.85 -4.90
CA SER A 84 -11.94 4.04 -3.73
C SER A 84 -10.78 3.10 -4.04
N THR A 85 -9.93 2.89 -3.05
CA THR A 85 -8.83 1.91 -3.05
C THR A 85 -9.23 0.70 -2.19
N PRO A 86 -8.45 -0.40 -2.20
CA PRO A 86 -8.68 -1.54 -1.30
C PRO A 86 -8.67 -1.19 0.19
N LEU A 87 -8.06 -0.06 0.59
CA LEU A 87 -8.00 0.40 1.98
C LEU A 87 -9.31 1.00 2.48
N HIS A 88 -10.20 1.38 1.58
CA HIS A 88 -11.46 2.04 1.95
C HIS A 88 -12.54 1.04 2.34
N ARG A 89 -13.21 1.30 3.48
CA ARG A 89 -14.32 0.46 3.94
C ARG A 89 -15.54 0.65 3.05
N ASN A 90 -15.98 -0.42 2.39
CA ASN A 90 -17.15 -0.42 1.50
C ASN A 90 -18.48 -0.06 2.20
N SER A 91 -18.56 -0.09 3.53
CA SER A 91 -19.77 0.28 4.28
C SER A 91 -20.03 1.79 4.32
N PHE A 92 -19.01 2.62 4.14
CA PHE A 92 -19.16 4.08 4.19
C PHE A 92 -19.84 4.61 2.92
N LYS A 93 -20.84 5.50 3.10
CA LYS A 93 -21.60 6.09 1.98
C LYS A 93 -20.70 6.76 0.94
N PRO A 94 -19.75 7.66 1.30
CA PRO A 94 -18.88 8.29 0.30
C PRO A 94 -18.05 7.28 -0.50
N VAL A 95 -17.65 6.16 0.10
CA VAL A 95 -16.90 5.09 -0.57
C VAL A 95 -17.79 4.33 -1.55
N LYS A 96 -19.04 4.01 -1.15
CA LYS A 96 -20.02 3.36 -2.04
C LYS A 96 -20.30 4.18 -3.30
N GLU A 97 -20.42 5.50 -3.16
CA GLU A 97 -20.69 6.43 -4.25
C GLU A 97 -19.48 6.65 -5.18
N ASN A 98 -18.28 6.34 -4.70
CA ASN A 98 -17.03 6.55 -5.41
C ASN A 98 -16.23 5.25 -5.62
N LYS A 99 -16.92 4.13 -5.84
CA LYS A 99 -16.25 2.86 -6.16
C LYS A 99 -15.47 2.97 -7.48
N SER A 100 -14.26 2.46 -7.48
CA SER A 100 -13.49 2.25 -8.70
C SER A 100 -14.02 1.02 -9.45
N SER A 101 -13.93 1.06 -10.78
CA SER A 101 -14.11 -0.10 -11.65
C SER A 101 -12.97 -0.15 -12.65
N LEU A 102 -12.65 -1.35 -13.16
CA LEU A 102 -11.60 -1.48 -14.18
C LEU A 102 -11.94 -0.65 -15.42
N LYS A 103 -13.21 -0.59 -15.80
CA LYS A 103 -13.68 0.26 -16.91
C LYS A 103 -13.32 1.72 -16.67
N TRP A 104 -13.67 2.27 -15.51
CA TRP A 104 -13.35 3.66 -15.16
C TRP A 104 -11.83 3.93 -15.15
N ILE A 105 -11.02 3.00 -14.61
CA ILE A 105 -9.55 3.10 -14.57
C ILE A 105 -8.98 3.21 -15.99
N ILE A 106 -9.47 2.40 -16.92
CA ILE A 106 -9.02 2.41 -18.32
C ILE A 106 -9.44 3.69 -19.01
N GLU A 107 -10.73 4.08 -18.92
CA GLU A 107 -11.28 5.28 -19.54
C GLU A 107 -10.63 6.57 -19.05
N ASN A 108 -10.11 6.60 -17.83
CA ASN A 108 -9.42 7.74 -17.24
C ASN A 108 -7.88 7.65 -17.29
N ASN A 109 -7.31 6.73 -18.07
CA ASN A 109 -5.86 6.52 -18.22
C ASN A 109 -5.12 6.31 -16.89
N LYS A 110 -5.78 5.70 -15.89
CA LYS A 110 -5.23 5.47 -14.54
C LYS A 110 -4.66 4.05 -14.35
N THR A 111 -4.49 3.28 -15.42
CA THR A 111 -3.99 1.89 -15.34
C THR A 111 -2.58 1.84 -14.74
N ASN A 112 -1.67 2.70 -15.18
CA ASN A 112 -0.32 2.75 -14.66
C ASN A 112 -0.28 3.24 -13.19
N TRP A 113 -1.09 4.26 -12.87
CA TRP A 113 -1.27 4.72 -11.50
C TRP A 113 -1.74 3.58 -10.59
N LEU A 114 -2.80 2.85 -10.98
CA LEU A 114 -3.31 1.71 -10.20
C LEU A 114 -2.25 0.60 -10.06
N ALA A 115 -1.54 0.28 -11.13
CA ALA A 115 -0.47 -0.71 -11.14
C ALA A 115 0.58 -0.42 -10.07
N LYS A 116 1.10 0.81 -10.04
CA LYS A 116 2.08 1.24 -9.05
C LYS A 116 1.54 1.15 -7.62
N LYS A 117 0.27 1.56 -7.38
CA LYS A 117 -0.35 1.45 -6.06
C LYS A 117 -0.50 0.00 -5.60
N LEU A 118 -0.94 -0.90 -6.48
CA LEU A 118 -1.05 -2.32 -6.16
C LEU A 118 0.32 -2.98 -5.90
N VAL A 119 1.34 -2.60 -6.67
CA VAL A 119 2.71 -3.05 -6.42
C VAL A 119 3.24 -2.47 -5.11
N GLY A 120 2.96 -1.21 -4.80
CA GLY A 120 3.32 -0.60 -3.51
C GLY A 120 2.70 -1.34 -2.32
N LEU A 121 1.42 -1.74 -2.40
CA LEU A 121 0.77 -2.58 -1.39
C LEU A 121 1.44 -3.96 -1.31
N TYR A 122 1.68 -4.61 -2.45
CA TYR A 122 2.36 -5.90 -2.48
C TYR A 122 3.74 -5.85 -1.83
N LEU A 123 4.54 -4.82 -2.10
CA LEU A 123 5.84 -4.64 -1.47
C LEU A 123 5.72 -4.39 0.02
N ASN A 124 4.76 -3.56 0.45
CA ASN A 124 4.51 -3.31 1.87
C ASN A 124 4.09 -4.58 2.62
N ASP A 125 3.25 -5.43 2.02
CA ASP A 125 2.86 -6.73 2.58
C ASP A 125 4.03 -7.74 2.63
N ASN A 126 5.09 -7.50 1.83
CA ASN A 126 6.35 -8.24 1.84
C ASN A 126 7.48 -7.51 2.60
N GLU A 127 7.13 -6.78 3.66
CA GLU A 127 8.04 -6.13 4.60
C GLU A 127 8.90 -4.98 4.04
N HIS A 128 8.59 -4.51 2.83
CA HIS A 128 9.22 -3.30 2.31
C HIS A 128 8.63 -2.05 2.94
N LYS A 129 9.46 -1.20 3.49
CA LYS A 129 9.04 0.15 3.87
C LYS A 129 9.08 1.05 2.63
N ILE A 130 7.92 1.49 2.15
CA ILE A 130 7.82 2.40 1.00
C ILE A 130 8.30 3.79 1.42
N LEU A 131 9.28 4.32 0.70
CA LEU A 131 9.88 5.64 0.94
C LEU A 131 9.33 6.70 0.00
N ALA A 132 9.17 6.36 -1.29
CA ALA A 132 8.61 7.25 -2.29
C ALA A 132 7.92 6.49 -3.42
N MET A 133 6.94 7.14 -4.03
CA MET A 133 6.27 6.73 -5.26
C MET A 133 6.47 7.82 -6.30
N ASP A 134 6.64 7.43 -7.57
CA ASP A 134 6.81 8.35 -8.70
C ASP A 134 7.91 9.42 -8.45
N TYR A 135 9.05 8.99 -7.92
CA TYR A 135 10.17 9.88 -7.63
C TYR A 135 10.84 10.33 -8.93
N PHE A 136 10.87 11.63 -9.15
CA PHE A 136 11.58 12.24 -10.30
C PHE A 136 12.91 12.84 -9.84
N ASP A 137 14.01 12.33 -10.38
CA ASP A 137 15.34 12.87 -10.12
C ASP A 137 15.73 13.93 -11.15
N LEU A 138 15.92 15.16 -10.68
CA LEU A 138 16.24 16.30 -11.52
C LEU A 138 17.62 16.22 -12.18
N LYS A 139 18.58 15.52 -11.57
CA LYS A 139 19.96 15.44 -12.08
C LYS A 139 20.09 14.43 -13.20
N THR A 140 19.52 13.27 -12.98
CA THR A 140 19.59 12.16 -13.94
C THR A 140 18.43 12.14 -14.92
N ASN A 141 17.41 12.98 -14.66
CA ASN A 141 16.16 13.07 -15.43
C ASN A 141 15.43 11.71 -15.55
N ILE A 142 15.50 10.89 -14.51
CA ILE A 142 14.78 9.61 -14.45
C ILE A 142 13.59 9.69 -13.53
N ILE A 143 12.58 8.84 -13.82
CA ILE A 143 11.47 8.56 -12.92
C ILE A 143 11.68 7.17 -12.33
N ILE A 144 11.63 7.08 -11.01
CA ILE A 144 11.65 5.81 -10.28
C ILE A 144 10.24 5.56 -9.76
N ASP A 145 9.62 4.47 -10.20
CA ASP A 145 8.22 4.18 -9.86
C ASP A 145 8.02 4.00 -8.36
N ILE A 146 8.90 3.21 -7.71
CA ILE A 146 8.84 2.99 -6.26
C ILE A 146 10.25 2.93 -5.69
N ILE A 147 10.49 3.66 -4.61
CA ILE A 147 11.69 3.53 -3.78
C ILE A 147 11.24 2.92 -2.45
N SER A 148 11.86 1.81 -2.06
CA SER A 148 11.57 1.13 -0.81
C SER A 148 12.84 0.67 -0.08
N LEU A 149 12.68 0.34 1.21
CA LEU A 149 13.76 -0.19 2.04
C LEU A 149 13.37 -1.60 2.51
N LEU A 150 14.24 -2.57 2.27
CA LEU A 150 14.12 -3.94 2.74
C LEU A 150 15.46 -4.41 3.32
N ASN A 151 15.48 -4.88 4.57
CA ASN A 151 16.67 -5.47 5.21
C ASN A 151 17.96 -4.62 5.03
N LYS A 152 17.86 -3.31 5.23
CA LYS A 152 18.95 -2.34 5.03
C LYS A 152 19.44 -2.19 3.58
N LYS A 153 18.68 -2.65 2.60
CA LYS A 153 18.89 -2.37 1.17
C LYS A 153 17.85 -1.41 0.66
N VAL A 154 18.26 -0.46 -0.15
CA VAL A 154 17.35 0.37 -0.94
C VAL A 154 16.96 -0.41 -2.18
N VAL A 155 15.66 -0.53 -2.43
CA VAL A 155 15.12 -1.22 -3.59
C VAL A 155 14.46 -0.20 -4.49
N PHE A 156 15.00 -0.05 -5.69
CA PHE A 156 14.43 0.72 -6.78
C PHE A 156 13.56 -0.22 -7.62
N THR A 157 12.26 0.04 -7.67
CA THR A 157 11.33 -0.82 -8.39
C THR A 157 10.78 -0.13 -9.61
N GLU A 158 10.92 -0.78 -10.77
CA GLU A 158 10.27 -0.43 -12.03
C GLU A 158 8.99 -1.28 -12.18
N VAL A 159 7.86 -0.63 -12.48
CA VAL A 159 6.55 -1.27 -12.56
C VAL A 159 6.06 -1.33 -14.01
N PHE A 160 5.80 -2.52 -14.50
CA PHE A 160 5.24 -2.77 -15.82
C PHE A 160 3.83 -3.31 -15.70
N SER A 161 2.88 -2.71 -16.38
CA SER A 161 1.48 -3.14 -16.31
C SER A 161 0.91 -3.51 -17.67
N ASN A 162 0.08 -4.54 -17.68
CA ASN A 162 -0.78 -4.88 -18.81
C ASN A 162 -2.17 -5.27 -18.33
N HIS A 163 -3.19 -4.74 -18.99
CA HIS A 163 -4.59 -5.08 -18.75
C HIS A 163 -5.20 -5.98 -19.86
N SER A 164 -4.41 -6.36 -20.87
CA SER A 164 -4.88 -7.24 -21.94
C SER A 164 -4.70 -8.72 -21.57
N LYS A 165 -5.69 -9.56 -21.97
CA LYS A 165 -5.71 -11.00 -21.67
C LYS A 165 -4.55 -11.80 -22.29
N ASN A 166 -3.79 -11.24 -23.25
CA ASN A 166 -2.93 -12.01 -24.16
C ASN A 166 -1.45 -11.65 -24.16
N VAL A 167 -0.96 -10.77 -23.31
CA VAL A 167 0.47 -10.44 -23.28
C VAL A 167 1.12 -11.10 -22.07
N LYS A 168 1.74 -12.25 -22.30
CA LYS A 168 2.74 -12.80 -21.38
C LYS A 168 3.96 -11.89 -21.44
N PRO A 169 4.56 -11.54 -20.29
CA PRO A 169 5.82 -10.80 -20.31
C PRO A 169 6.82 -11.58 -21.15
N ASN A 170 7.27 -10.98 -22.23
CA ASN A 170 8.35 -11.57 -23.01
C ASN A 170 9.62 -11.43 -22.16
N LYS A 171 10.17 -12.54 -21.68
CA LYS A 171 11.43 -12.55 -20.90
C LYS A 171 12.57 -11.82 -21.62
N ASN A 172 12.51 -11.68 -22.93
CA ASN A 172 13.50 -10.96 -23.71
C ASN A 172 13.31 -9.45 -23.70
N CYS A 173 12.08 -8.91 -23.61
CA CYS A 173 11.84 -7.47 -23.40
C CYS A 173 12.51 -6.93 -22.12
N PHE A 174 12.61 -7.76 -21.09
CA PHE A 174 13.28 -7.37 -19.85
C PHE A 174 14.80 -7.36 -19.96
N LYS A 175 15.39 -8.14 -20.88
CA LYS A 175 16.85 -8.17 -21.08
C LYS A 175 17.38 -6.95 -21.85
N ASP A 176 16.63 -6.46 -22.83
CA ASP A 176 17.11 -5.40 -23.71
C ASP A 176 17.06 -3.99 -23.08
N ILE A 177 16.13 -3.77 -22.13
CA ILE A 177 16.04 -2.52 -21.36
C ILE A 177 17.09 -2.45 -20.24
N LEU A 178 17.67 -3.61 -19.86
CA LEU A 178 18.59 -3.76 -18.72
C LEU A 178 19.99 -3.19 -18.93
N LEU A 179 20.40 -2.92 -20.14
CA LEU A 179 21.81 -3.10 -20.42
C LEU A 179 22.68 -1.88 -20.38
N SER A 180 22.29 -0.67 -20.02
CA SER A 180 23.38 0.29 -19.81
C SER A 180 23.05 1.70 -19.29
N SER A 181 21.88 2.26 -19.55
CA SER A 181 21.67 3.68 -19.23
C SER A 181 21.18 3.93 -17.79
N ASN A 182 20.32 3.07 -17.25
CA ASN A 182 19.67 3.34 -15.96
C ASN A 182 20.49 2.94 -14.73
N LYS A 183 21.40 1.96 -14.83
CA LYS A 183 22.20 1.52 -13.66
C LYS A 183 23.02 2.66 -13.06
N LYS A 184 23.71 3.42 -13.88
CA LYS A 184 24.50 4.57 -13.44
C LYS A 184 23.62 5.61 -12.74
N ASN A 185 22.45 5.87 -13.28
CA ASN A 185 21.51 6.83 -12.72
C ASN A 185 20.97 6.37 -11.36
N PHE A 186 20.65 5.08 -11.19
CA PHE A 186 20.25 4.53 -9.90
C PHE A 186 21.38 4.59 -8.87
N GLU A 187 22.62 4.36 -9.29
CA GLU A 187 23.79 4.50 -8.44
C GLU A 187 23.99 5.95 -7.98
N GLU A 188 23.80 6.94 -8.85
CA GLU A 188 23.87 8.36 -8.51
C GLU A 188 22.81 8.75 -7.47
N VAL A 189 21.55 8.37 -7.68
CA VAL A 189 20.46 8.59 -6.72
C VAL A 189 20.76 7.88 -5.39
N LYS A 190 21.21 6.63 -5.41
CA LYS A 190 21.59 5.88 -4.23
C LYS A 190 22.70 6.59 -3.45
N ASN A 191 23.76 7.02 -4.13
CA ASN A 191 24.90 7.66 -3.48
C ASN A 191 24.54 9.03 -2.87
N GLU A 192 23.61 9.76 -3.47
CA GLU A 192 23.14 11.03 -2.95
C GLU A 192 22.26 10.87 -1.71
N PHE A 193 21.23 10.03 -1.78
CA PHE A 193 20.19 9.93 -0.74
C PHE A 193 20.41 8.78 0.24
N PHE A 194 21.09 7.74 -0.18
CA PHE A 194 21.25 6.50 0.60
C PHE A 194 22.70 6.00 0.62
N PRO A 195 23.72 6.84 0.93
CA PRO A 195 25.14 6.50 0.75
C PRO A 195 25.60 5.28 1.58
N LYS A 196 24.91 5.03 2.71
CA LYS A 196 25.24 3.93 3.64
C LYS A 196 24.50 2.62 3.38
N PHE A 197 23.67 2.57 2.34
CA PHE A 197 22.85 1.39 2.04
C PHE A 197 23.35 0.72 0.77
N ASP A 198 23.26 -0.60 0.73
CA ASP A 198 23.31 -1.33 -0.53
C ASP A 198 22.04 -1.07 -1.33
N TYR A 199 22.05 -1.34 -2.62
CA TYR A 199 20.86 -1.20 -3.43
C TYR A 199 20.56 -2.44 -4.27
N GLN A 200 19.30 -2.54 -4.68
CA GLN A 200 18.78 -3.56 -5.57
C GLN A 200 17.82 -2.90 -6.55
N ILE A 201 17.78 -3.40 -7.77
CA ILE A 201 16.79 -2.98 -8.77
C ILE A 201 15.85 -4.14 -8.99
N ASP A 202 14.57 -3.90 -8.77
CA ASP A 202 13.50 -4.86 -9.02
C ASP A 202 12.67 -4.44 -10.21
N ARG A 203 12.20 -5.42 -10.94
CA ARG A 203 11.19 -5.26 -11.97
C ARG A 203 9.98 -6.07 -11.63
N ILE A 204 8.85 -5.39 -11.52
CA ILE A 204 7.59 -6.02 -11.20
C ILE A 204 6.63 -5.83 -12.36
N TYR A 205 6.20 -6.95 -12.90
CA TYR A 205 5.12 -7.00 -13.89
C TYR A 205 3.81 -7.30 -13.16
N ILE A 206 2.81 -6.47 -13.41
CA ILE A 206 1.46 -6.65 -12.87
C ILE A 206 0.44 -6.71 -13.98
N LYS A 207 -0.38 -7.76 -13.97
CA LYS A 207 -1.55 -7.90 -14.83
C LYS A 207 -2.80 -7.57 -14.04
N ILE A 208 -3.45 -6.48 -14.42
CA ILE A 208 -4.69 -6.01 -13.80
C ILE A 208 -5.87 -6.69 -14.46
N THR A 209 -6.71 -7.34 -13.66
CA THR A 209 -7.92 -8.06 -14.08
C THR A 209 -9.12 -7.61 -13.26
N ASN A 210 -10.32 -8.13 -13.56
CA ASN A 210 -11.50 -7.91 -12.71
C ASN A 210 -11.46 -8.69 -11.37
N GLY A 211 -10.44 -9.54 -11.19
CA GLY A 211 -10.16 -10.28 -9.97
C GLY A 211 -8.86 -9.81 -9.31
N PRO A 212 -8.27 -10.63 -8.43
CA PRO A 212 -6.96 -10.35 -7.86
C PRO A 212 -5.91 -10.12 -8.95
N PRO A 213 -4.99 -9.15 -8.77
CA PRO A 213 -3.92 -8.91 -9.72
C PRO A 213 -2.92 -10.08 -9.75
N GLU A 214 -2.41 -10.40 -10.94
CA GLU A 214 -1.31 -11.35 -11.09
C GLU A 214 0.01 -10.56 -11.06
N ILE A 215 0.88 -10.85 -10.09
CA ILE A 215 2.16 -10.14 -9.89
C ILE A 215 3.31 -11.11 -10.14
N SER A 216 4.26 -10.69 -10.97
CA SER A 216 5.51 -11.41 -11.23
C SER A 216 6.69 -10.48 -10.93
N ARG A 217 7.59 -10.90 -10.04
CA ARG A 217 8.77 -10.14 -9.64
C ARG A 217 10.01 -10.74 -10.28
N MET A 218 10.89 -9.89 -10.80
CA MET A 218 12.23 -10.23 -11.23
C MET A 218 13.21 -9.39 -10.44
N GLU A 219 14.03 -10.05 -9.62
CA GLU A 219 15.10 -9.41 -8.88
C GLU A 219 16.34 -9.33 -9.74
N SER A 220 16.94 -8.15 -9.81
CA SER A 220 18.26 -7.97 -10.41
C SER A 220 19.25 -7.76 -9.28
N ASN A 221 19.88 -8.83 -8.83
CA ASN A 221 21.00 -8.71 -7.93
C ASN A 221 22.19 -8.13 -8.69
N TYR A 222 22.47 -6.86 -8.48
CA TYR A 222 23.75 -6.26 -8.85
C TYR A 222 24.60 -6.19 -7.59
N ILE A 223 25.64 -6.99 -7.57
CA ILE A 223 26.77 -6.90 -6.65
C ILE A 223 27.67 -5.78 -7.14
#